data_53e3d7c0106a3e89afc7fd3e9d09eac1
#
_entry.id   53e3d7c0106a3e89afc7fd3e9d09eac1
#
_cell.length_a   1.000
_cell.length_b   1.000
_cell.length_c   1.000
_cell.angle_alpha   90.00
_cell.angle_beta   90.00
_cell.angle_gamma   90.00
#
_symmetry.space_group_name_H-M   'P 1'
#
loop_
_entity.id
_entity.type
_entity.pdbx_description
1 polymer ?
#
loop_
_entity_poly.entity_id
_entity_poly.type
_entity_poly.pdbx_seq_one_letter_code
_entity_poly.pdbx_strand_id
1 'polypeptide(L)'
;MQHQSLFVFDIETVPDTDAVPNLIGHDVGADAAERRKALEAYHLELTGGKNAFPRQPFHKVVAISFLSAEIEYEGRHESYYLKELRSGGTAESAEHDLVGGFYQFIDRNHPRLVSYNGRGFDLPVLRHRAMVCGVTAGGFHDTSNKWENYTSRYAQDWHCDLQEALTDFGAASRGLKL
;
A
#
# COMPACT_ATOMS: atom_id res chain seq x y z
N MET A 1 15.62 -13.00 11.36
CA MET A 1 14.35 -13.58 11.86
C MET A 1 13.77 -14.48 10.78
N GLN A 2 13.24 -15.67 11.08
CA GLN A 2 12.51 -16.48 10.10
C GLN A 2 11.02 -16.16 10.20
N HIS A 3 10.42 -15.73 9.08
CA HIS A 3 9.00 -15.47 9.01
C HIS A 3 8.22 -16.80 8.98
N GLN A 4 7.15 -16.90 9.75
CA GLN A 4 6.30 -18.09 9.79
C GLN A 4 5.13 -17.99 8.79
N SER A 5 4.93 -16.83 8.21
CA SER A 5 3.83 -16.58 7.28
C SER A 5 4.23 -15.64 6.14
N LEU A 6 3.59 -15.83 5.00
CA LEU A 6 3.63 -14.97 3.83
C LEU A 6 2.32 -14.21 3.73
N PHE A 7 2.39 -12.94 3.35
CA PHE A 7 1.22 -12.09 3.12
C PHE A 7 1.41 -11.33 1.80
N VAL A 8 0.74 -11.81 0.77
CA VAL A 8 0.66 -11.14 -0.54
C VAL A 8 -0.52 -10.21 -0.50
N PHE A 9 -0.36 -8.95 -0.87
CA PHE A 9 -1.45 -7.98 -0.78
C PHE A 9 -1.45 -7.01 -1.96
N ASP A 10 -2.62 -6.45 -2.19
CA ASP A 10 -2.92 -5.36 -3.12
C ASP A 10 -4.03 -4.48 -2.55
N ILE A 11 -4.07 -3.19 -2.91
CA ILE A 11 -5.09 -2.28 -2.43
C ILE A 11 -5.87 -1.65 -3.58
N GLU A 12 -7.18 -1.45 -3.37
CA GLU A 12 -8.01 -0.65 -4.25
C GLU A 12 -8.24 0.73 -3.64
N THR A 13 -8.16 1.75 -4.47
CA THR A 13 -8.26 3.12 -4.02
C THR A 13 -9.17 3.97 -4.91
N VAL A 14 -9.74 4.99 -4.32
CA VAL A 14 -10.44 6.08 -5.03
C VAL A 14 -9.79 7.42 -4.71
N PRO A 15 -9.91 8.44 -5.58
CA PRO A 15 -9.48 9.81 -5.24
C PRO A 15 -10.18 10.29 -3.96
N ASP A 16 -9.40 10.85 -3.03
CA ASP A 16 -9.92 11.42 -1.78
C ASP A 16 -10.54 12.81 -2.04
N THR A 17 -11.80 12.81 -2.43
CA THR A 17 -12.55 14.05 -2.68
C THR A 17 -12.80 14.86 -1.41
N ASP A 18 -12.68 14.24 -0.23
CA ASP A 18 -12.85 14.94 1.05
C ASP A 18 -11.62 15.80 1.40
N ALA A 19 -10.48 15.56 0.76
CA ALA A 19 -9.30 16.41 0.90
C ALA A 19 -9.39 17.73 0.14
N VAL A 20 -10.27 17.85 -0.86
CA VAL A 20 -10.36 19.01 -1.76
C VAL A 20 -10.67 20.33 -1.05
N PRO A 21 -11.54 20.40 -0.02
CA PRO A 21 -11.76 21.63 0.74
C PRO A 21 -10.51 22.25 1.36
N ASN A 22 -9.46 21.44 1.55
CA ASN A 22 -8.20 21.89 2.13
C ASN A 22 -7.17 22.33 1.07
N LEU A 23 -7.49 22.22 -0.22
CA LEU A 23 -6.63 22.67 -1.30
C LEU A 23 -6.78 24.17 -1.51
N ILE A 24 -5.66 24.91 -1.38
CA ILE A 24 -5.64 26.36 -1.55
C ILE A 24 -5.92 26.73 -3.02
N GLY A 25 -6.84 27.68 -3.24
CA GLY A 25 -7.14 28.22 -4.56
C GLY A 25 -8.10 27.40 -5.39
N HIS A 26 -8.64 26.31 -4.88
CA HIS A 26 -9.67 25.51 -5.54
C HIS A 26 -11.05 25.82 -4.96
N ASP A 27 -11.96 26.24 -5.84
CA ASP A 27 -13.37 26.37 -5.49
C ASP A 27 -13.98 24.98 -5.34
N VAL A 28 -14.60 24.74 -4.20
CA VAL A 28 -15.05 23.41 -3.83
C VAL A 28 -16.50 23.27 -4.24
N GLY A 29 -16.74 22.57 -5.34
CA GLY A 29 -18.09 22.15 -5.71
C GLY A 29 -18.78 21.35 -4.61
N ALA A 30 -20.09 21.42 -4.56
CA ALA A 30 -20.88 20.79 -3.51
C ALA A 30 -20.91 19.26 -3.62
N ASP A 31 -20.76 18.71 -4.82
CA ASP A 31 -20.83 17.27 -5.05
C ASP A 31 -19.46 16.58 -5.27
N ALA A 32 -19.44 15.25 -5.14
CA ALA A 32 -18.23 14.46 -5.27
C ALA A 32 -17.63 14.49 -6.69
N ALA A 33 -18.45 14.68 -7.73
CA ALA A 33 -17.98 14.73 -9.11
C ALA A 33 -17.24 16.05 -9.39
N GLU A 34 -17.73 17.17 -8.86
CA GLU A 34 -17.08 18.48 -8.95
C GLU A 34 -15.76 18.49 -8.16
N ARG A 35 -15.77 17.92 -6.95
CA ARG A 35 -14.55 17.76 -6.14
C ARG A 35 -13.50 16.89 -6.84
N ARG A 36 -13.94 15.81 -7.49
CA ARG A 36 -13.02 14.97 -8.28
C ARG A 36 -12.38 15.75 -9.42
N LYS A 37 -13.15 16.53 -10.17
CA LYS A 37 -12.62 17.40 -11.25
C LYS A 37 -11.64 18.42 -10.71
N ALA A 38 -11.93 19.03 -9.56
CA ALA A 38 -11.03 19.97 -8.90
C ALA A 38 -9.68 19.29 -8.51
N LEU A 39 -9.73 18.07 -7.99
CA LEU A 39 -8.54 17.30 -7.65
C LEU A 39 -7.71 16.94 -8.89
N GLU A 40 -8.36 16.52 -9.97
CA GLU A 40 -7.72 16.25 -11.26
C GLU A 40 -7.06 17.51 -11.84
N ALA A 41 -7.77 18.66 -11.81
CA ALA A 41 -7.24 19.95 -12.27
C ALA A 41 -6.02 20.39 -11.45
N TYR A 42 -6.06 20.24 -10.13
CA TYR A 42 -4.93 20.52 -9.25
C TYR A 42 -3.71 19.69 -9.62
N HIS A 43 -3.88 18.38 -9.89
CA HIS A 43 -2.75 17.51 -10.26
C HIS A 43 -2.24 17.78 -11.68
N LEU A 44 -3.10 18.16 -12.61
CA LEU A 44 -2.67 18.63 -13.93
C LEU A 44 -1.79 19.88 -13.81
N GLU A 45 -2.18 20.85 -12.98
CA GLU A 45 -1.38 22.05 -12.73
C GLU A 45 -0.02 21.70 -12.11
N LEU A 46 0.00 20.86 -11.05
CA LEU A 46 1.24 20.41 -10.40
C LEU A 46 2.20 19.69 -11.35
N THR A 47 1.68 19.03 -12.39
CA THR A 47 2.49 18.26 -13.34
C THR A 47 2.75 19.01 -14.65
N GLY A 48 2.38 20.29 -14.75
CA GLY A 48 2.49 21.08 -15.98
C GLY A 48 1.66 20.48 -17.12
N GLY A 49 0.44 20.01 -16.82
CA GLY A 49 -0.50 19.45 -17.78
C GLY A 49 -0.24 18.00 -18.19
N LYS A 50 0.69 17.30 -17.54
CA LYS A 50 1.12 15.96 -17.97
C LYS A 50 0.32 14.81 -17.37
N ASN A 51 -0.19 14.96 -16.15
CA ASN A 51 -0.86 13.88 -15.44
C ASN A 51 -1.92 14.41 -14.46
N ALA A 52 -3.16 13.97 -14.64
CA ALA A 52 -4.28 14.27 -13.74
C ALA A 52 -4.42 13.26 -12.59
N PHE A 53 -3.69 12.14 -12.64
CA PHE A 53 -3.79 11.09 -11.63
C PHE A 53 -3.30 11.59 -10.27
N PRO A 54 -4.11 11.49 -9.20
CA PRO A 54 -3.74 11.98 -7.89
C PRO A 54 -2.47 11.31 -7.36
N ARG A 55 -1.66 12.07 -6.63
CA ARG A 55 -0.51 11.52 -5.89
C ARG A 55 -1.01 10.74 -4.67
N GLN A 56 -0.18 9.84 -4.16
CA GLN A 56 -0.50 8.90 -3.08
C GLN A 56 -1.25 9.50 -1.87
N PRO A 57 -0.93 10.72 -1.37
CA PRO A 57 -1.66 11.31 -0.25
C PRO A 57 -3.15 11.58 -0.53
N PHE A 58 -3.54 11.66 -1.80
CA PHE A 58 -4.90 11.96 -2.24
C PHE A 58 -5.69 10.72 -2.67
N HIS A 59 -5.27 9.55 -2.21
CA HIS A 59 -5.99 8.30 -2.39
C HIS A 59 -6.63 7.87 -1.08
N LYS A 60 -7.86 7.36 -1.15
CA LYS A 60 -8.61 6.73 -0.07
C LYS A 60 -8.70 5.24 -0.33
N VAL A 61 -8.34 4.42 0.64
CA VAL A 61 -8.40 2.96 0.52
C VAL A 61 -9.84 2.48 0.64
N VAL A 62 -10.30 1.69 -0.32
CA VAL A 62 -11.68 1.14 -0.34
C VAL A 62 -11.73 -0.38 -0.25
N ALA A 63 -10.65 -1.07 -0.60
CA ALA A 63 -10.51 -2.49 -0.37
C ALA A 63 -9.03 -2.87 -0.21
N ILE A 64 -8.79 -3.96 0.51
CA ILE A 64 -7.49 -4.62 0.59
C ILE A 64 -7.72 -6.09 0.28
N SER A 65 -7.09 -6.58 -0.78
CA SER A 65 -7.10 -8.00 -1.15
C SER A 65 -5.81 -8.65 -0.69
N PHE A 66 -5.89 -9.87 -0.18
CA PHE A 66 -4.71 -10.57 0.26
C PHE A 66 -4.80 -12.09 0.10
N LEU A 67 -3.63 -12.68 -0.03
CA LEU A 67 -3.38 -14.10 0.12
C LEU A 67 -2.45 -14.28 1.32
N SER A 68 -2.83 -15.15 2.26
CA SER A 68 -1.94 -15.57 3.34
C SER A 68 -1.53 -17.04 3.18
N ALA A 69 -0.26 -17.32 3.45
CA ALA A 69 0.28 -18.66 3.46
C ALA A 69 1.17 -18.87 4.68
N GLU A 70 1.23 -20.08 5.16
CA GLU A 70 2.20 -20.52 6.17
C GLU A 70 3.51 -20.89 5.47
N ILE A 71 4.64 -20.61 6.12
CA ILE A 71 5.97 -20.97 5.65
C ILE A 71 6.53 -22.08 6.54
N GLU A 72 6.77 -23.25 5.97
CA GLU A 72 7.45 -24.33 6.64
C GLU A 72 8.89 -24.46 6.13
N TYR A 73 9.80 -24.75 7.04
CA TYR A 73 11.23 -24.84 6.75
C TYR A 73 11.74 -26.27 6.96
N GLU A 74 12.35 -26.82 5.92
CA GLU A 74 13.14 -28.06 6.02
C GLU A 74 14.59 -27.74 5.64
N GLY A 75 15.40 -27.48 6.65
CA GLY A 75 16.76 -26.97 6.49
C GLY A 75 16.78 -25.59 5.83
N ARG A 76 17.22 -25.51 4.56
CA ARG A 76 17.19 -24.28 3.75
C ARG A 76 16.01 -24.22 2.76
N HIS A 77 15.19 -25.24 2.75
CA HIS A 77 14.04 -25.33 1.85
C HIS A 77 12.84 -24.68 2.51
N GLU A 78 12.12 -23.87 1.74
CA GLU A 78 10.87 -23.25 2.15
C GLU A 78 9.71 -23.89 1.39
N SER A 79 8.66 -24.25 2.10
CA SER A 79 7.39 -24.72 1.54
C SER A 79 6.27 -23.77 1.96
N TYR A 80 5.38 -23.45 1.03
CA TYR A 80 4.32 -22.47 1.26
C TYR A 80 2.96 -23.17 1.20
N TYR A 81 2.17 -23.02 2.25
CA TYR A 81 0.84 -23.62 2.36
C TYR A 81 -0.21 -22.52 2.41
N LEU A 82 -1.00 -22.41 1.35
CA LEU A 82 -2.09 -21.45 1.25
C LEU A 82 -3.08 -21.66 2.41
N LYS A 83 -3.35 -20.60 3.16
CA LYS A 83 -4.33 -20.57 4.25
C LYS A 83 -5.59 -19.84 3.86
N GLU A 84 -5.47 -18.68 3.25
CA GLU A 84 -6.59 -17.80 2.97
C GLU A 84 -6.33 -16.97 1.71
N LEU A 85 -7.38 -16.78 0.91
CA LEU A 85 -7.46 -15.78 -0.15
C LEU A 85 -8.73 -14.97 0.10
N ARG A 86 -8.59 -13.67 0.33
CA ARG A 86 -9.69 -12.82 0.74
C ARG A 86 -9.55 -11.40 0.23
N SER A 87 -10.69 -10.75 0.00
CA SER A 87 -10.77 -9.29 -0.11
C SER A 87 -11.51 -8.75 1.10
N GLY A 88 -10.91 -7.80 1.79
CA GLY A 88 -11.54 -6.99 2.81
C GLY A 88 -12.04 -5.68 2.20
N GLY A 89 -13.19 -5.22 2.68
CA GLY A 89 -13.83 -4.00 2.23
C GLY A 89 -15.17 -4.27 1.56
N THR A 90 -16.17 -3.54 2.01
CA THR A 90 -17.51 -3.40 1.42
C THR A 90 -17.80 -1.91 1.27
N ALA A 91 -18.92 -1.56 0.62
CA ALA A 91 -19.34 -0.15 0.51
C ALA A 91 -19.54 0.54 1.88
N GLU A 92 -19.78 -0.24 2.92
CA GLU A 92 -20.02 0.23 4.29
C GLU A 92 -18.76 0.21 5.17
N SER A 93 -17.66 -0.37 4.68
CA SER A 93 -16.42 -0.48 5.47
C SER A 93 -15.81 0.89 5.71
N ALA A 94 -15.50 1.18 6.96
CA ALA A 94 -14.72 2.37 7.29
C ALA A 94 -13.27 2.19 6.86
N GLU A 95 -12.68 3.18 6.21
CA GLU A 95 -11.28 3.15 5.81
C GLU A 95 -10.33 2.90 6.98
N HIS A 96 -10.64 3.50 8.14
CA HIS A 96 -9.91 3.27 9.40
C HIS A 96 -9.78 1.78 9.72
N ASP A 97 -10.85 0.99 9.53
CA ASP A 97 -10.84 -0.43 9.87
C ASP A 97 -10.01 -1.25 8.89
N LEU A 98 -10.05 -0.89 7.60
CA LEU A 98 -9.23 -1.52 6.57
C LEU A 98 -7.73 -1.27 6.82
N VAL A 99 -7.36 -0.02 6.97
CA VAL A 99 -5.96 0.39 7.21
C VAL A 99 -5.48 -0.11 8.57
N GLY A 100 -6.33 -0.01 9.60
CA GLY A 100 -6.04 -0.52 10.94
C GLY A 100 -5.84 -2.03 10.96
N GLY A 101 -6.71 -2.77 10.27
CA GLY A 101 -6.62 -4.23 10.15
C GLY A 101 -5.33 -4.68 9.47
N PHE A 102 -4.90 -3.99 8.41
CA PHE A 102 -3.65 -4.25 7.71
C PHE A 102 -2.43 -4.13 8.66
N TYR A 103 -2.27 -3.00 9.35
CA TYR A 103 -1.13 -2.80 10.24
C TYR A 103 -1.18 -3.68 11.49
N GLN A 104 -2.37 -3.91 12.06
CA GLN A 104 -2.53 -4.84 13.19
C GLN A 104 -2.15 -6.28 12.82
N PHE A 105 -2.46 -6.70 11.58
CA PHE A 105 -2.05 -8.02 11.10
C PHE A 105 -0.52 -8.13 11.03
N ILE A 106 0.14 -7.12 10.48
CA ILE A 106 1.62 -7.06 10.40
C ILE A 106 2.24 -7.07 11.80
N ASP A 107 1.73 -6.25 12.72
CA ASP A 107 2.28 -6.13 14.07
C ASP A 107 2.13 -7.43 14.88
N ARG A 108 1.09 -8.22 14.62
CA ARG A 108 0.85 -9.48 15.32
C ARG A 108 1.61 -10.66 14.73
N ASN A 109 1.73 -10.72 13.42
CA ASN A 109 2.19 -11.93 12.72
C ASN A 109 3.59 -11.79 12.14
N HIS A 110 4.11 -10.57 12.00
CA HIS A 110 5.39 -10.27 11.36
C HIS A 110 5.60 -11.08 10.06
N PRO A 111 4.64 -11.06 9.12
CA PRO A 111 4.71 -11.88 7.91
C PRO A 111 5.80 -11.38 6.96
N ARG A 112 6.30 -12.26 6.08
CA ARG A 112 6.98 -11.81 4.87
C ARG A 112 5.95 -11.17 3.94
N LEU A 113 6.14 -9.90 3.59
CA LEU A 113 5.24 -9.18 2.68
C LEU A 113 5.63 -9.41 1.23
N VAL A 114 4.63 -9.52 0.37
CA VAL A 114 4.79 -9.52 -1.08
C VAL A 114 3.76 -8.58 -1.70
N SER A 115 4.18 -7.78 -2.66
CA SER A 115 3.31 -6.89 -3.43
C SER A 115 3.84 -6.72 -4.86
N TYR A 116 3.06 -6.11 -5.74
CA TYR A 116 3.52 -5.68 -7.05
C TYR A 116 3.49 -4.14 -7.14
N ASN A 117 4.65 -3.51 -7.27
CA ASN A 117 4.82 -2.05 -7.19
C ASN A 117 4.32 -1.44 -5.86
N GLY A 118 4.23 -2.24 -4.81
CA GLY A 118 3.70 -1.78 -3.53
C GLY A 118 4.56 -0.73 -2.86
N ARG A 119 5.88 -0.73 -3.12
CA ARG A 119 6.78 0.36 -2.66
C ARG A 119 6.51 1.67 -3.36
N GLY A 120 6.07 1.63 -4.63
CA GLY A 120 5.76 2.81 -5.44
C GLY A 120 4.37 3.37 -5.18
N PHE A 121 3.41 2.55 -4.75
CA PHE A 121 2.02 2.98 -4.62
C PHE A 121 1.36 2.54 -3.30
N ASP A 122 1.16 1.24 -3.07
CA ASP A 122 0.33 0.72 -1.97
C ASP A 122 0.81 1.16 -0.59
N LEU A 123 2.09 0.91 -0.29
CA LEU A 123 2.66 1.26 1.01
C LEU A 123 2.72 2.75 1.28
N PRO A 124 3.09 3.63 0.31
CA PRO A 124 2.94 5.07 0.46
C PRO A 124 1.50 5.51 0.73
N VAL A 125 0.50 4.96 0.02
CA VAL A 125 -0.92 5.25 0.28
C VAL A 125 -1.30 4.81 1.69
N LEU A 126 -1.08 3.54 2.05
CA LEU A 126 -1.40 3.01 3.38
C LEU A 126 -0.76 3.83 4.51
N ARG A 127 0.50 4.26 4.34
CA ARG A 127 1.19 5.12 5.30
C ARG A 127 0.51 6.48 5.47
N HIS A 128 0.15 7.14 4.36
CA HIS A 128 -0.56 8.43 4.43
C HIS A 128 -1.94 8.26 5.06
N ARG A 129 -2.66 7.20 4.70
CA ARG A 129 -3.99 6.93 5.26
C ARG A 129 -3.93 6.53 6.73
N ALA A 130 -2.90 5.81 7.16
CA ALA A 130 -2.69 5.53 8.59
C ALA A 130 -2.57 6.82 9.41
N MET A 131 -1.82 7.83 8.91
CA MET A 131 -1.72 9.14 9.56
C MET A 131 -3.07 9.86 9.60
N VAL A 132 -3.82 9.88 8.49
CA VAL A 132 -5.14 10.52 8.39
C VAL A 132 -6.16 9.84 9.31
N CYS A 133 -6.15 8.51 9.36
CA CYS A 133 -7.07 7.72 10.17
C CYS A 133 -6.65 7.58 11.64
N GLY A 134 -5.49 8.10 12.05
CA GLY A 134 -4.96 7.93 13.41
C GLY A 134 -4.58 6.49 13.77
N VAL A 135 -4.20 5.69 12.76
CA VAL A 135 -3.76 4.30 12.93
C VAL A 135 -2.28 4.24 13.26
N THR A 136 -1.92 3.49 14.31
CA THR A 136 -0.52 3.21 14.64
C THR A 136 0.00 2.05 13.80
N ALA A 137 1.26 2.18 13.35
CA ALA A 137 1.93 1.20 12.49
C ALA A 137 3.37 0.96 13.01
N GLY A 138 3.51 0.76 14.33
CA GLY A 138 4.81 0.71 15.01
C GLY A 138 5.71 -0.42 14.52
N GLY A 139 5.19 -1.63 14.41
CA GLY A 139 5.97 -2.78 13.96
C GLY A 139 6.39 -2.67 12.50
N PHE A 140 5.52 -2.12 11.62
CA PHE A 140 5.89 -1.88 10.22
C PHE A 140 7.03 -0.85 10.09
N HIS A 141 7.04 0.17 10.93
CA HIS A 141 8.03 1.24 10.90
C HIS A 141 9.21 1.03 11.85
N ASP A 142 9.31 -0.12 12.50
CA ASP A 142 10.48 -0.44 13.32
C ASP A 142 11.72 -0.62 12.43
N THR A 143 12.66 0.30 12.58
CA THR A 143 13.95 0.33 11.86
C THR A 143 15.13 0.13 12.80
N SER A 144 14.90 -0.41 13.99
CA SER A 144 15.95 -0.72 14.98
C SER A 144 17.02 -1.65 14.40
N ASN A 145 16.63 -2.58 13.52
CA ASN A 145 17.54 -3.33 12.66
C ASN A 145 17.45 -2.84 11.20
N LYS A 146 18.50 -2.21 10.71
CA LYS A 146 18.52 -1.64 9.35
C LYS A 146 18.40 -2.67 8.22
N TRP A 147 18.66 -3.95 8.49
CA TRP A 147 18.63 -5.03 7.52
C TRP A 147 17.36 -5.87 7.60
N GLU A 148 16.72 -5.88 8.75
CA GLU A 148 15.55 -6.69 9.06
C GLU A 148 14.35 -5.78 9.37
N ASN A 149 13.79 -5.14 8.36
CA ASN A 149 12.60 -4.30 8.48
C ASN A 149 11.86 -4.14 7.15
N TYR A 150 10.57 -3.82 7.21
CA TYR A 150 9.69 -3.69 6.05
C TYR A 150 10.00 -2.47 5.16
N THR A 151 10.64 -1.46 5.69
CA THR A 151 10.92 -0.21 4.96
C THR A 151 12.24 -0.25 4.19
N SER A 152 13.10 -1.22 4.48
CA SER A 152 14.37 -1.40 3.77
C SER A 152 14.13 -1.94 2.36
N ARG A 153 14.60 -1.20 1.35
CA ARG A 153 14.39 -1.53 -0.06
C ARG A 153 14.96 -2.90 -0.46
N TYR A 154 16.06 -3.29 0.13
CA TYR A 154 16.77 -4.51 -0.24
C TYR A 154 16.52 -5.68 0.71
N ALA A 155 15.70 -5.48 1.73
CA ALA A 155 15.30 -6.56 2.66
C ALA A 155 14.12 -7.37 2.06
N GLN A 156 14.39 -8.12 0.98
CA GLN A 156 13.37 -8.89 0.24
C GLN A 156 12.71 -9.98 1.10
N ASP A 157 13.40 -10.48 2.11
CA ASP A 157 12.83 -11.42 3.08
C ASP A 157 11.75 -10.77 3.96
N TRP A 158 11.75 -9.44 4.09
CA TRP A 158 10.74 -8.69 4.83
C TRP A 158 9.64 -8.19 3.91
N HIS A 159 10.02 -7.56 2.80
CA HIS A 159 9.07 -7.12 1.77
C HIS A 159 9.68 -7.31 0.38
N CYS A 160 9.14 -8.25 -0.37
CA CYS A 160 9.44 -8.48 -1.77
C CYS A 160 8.46 -7.68 -2.64
N ASP A 161 8.92 -6.63 -3.27
CA ASP A 161 8.20 -5.97 -4.35
C ASP A 161 8.52 -6.68 -5.67
N LEU A 162 7.52 -7.40 -6.21
CA LEU A 162 7.70 -8.21 -7.41
C LEU A 162 8.09 -7.39 -8.64
N GLN A 163 7.62 -6.15 -8.75
CA GLN A 163 8.04 -5.28 -9.86
C GLN A 163 9.54 -4.98 -9.77
N GLU A 164 10.05 -4.66 -8.58
CA GLU A 164 11.48 -4.44 -8.37
C GLU A 164 12.29 -5.72 -8.59
N ALA A 165 11.84 -6.85 -8.04
CA ALA A 165 12.52 -8.13 -8.18
C ALA A 165 12.60 -8.61 -9.63
N LEU A 166 11.49 -8.53 -10.37
CA LEU A 166 11.41 -8.98 -11.77
C LEU A 166 12.12 -8.04 -12.75
N THR A 167 12.40 -6.81 -12.36
CA THR A 167 13.11 -5.82 -13.19
C THR A 167 14.55 -5.59 -12.75
N ASP A 168 15.09 -6.43 -11.86
CA ASP A 168 16.40 -6.22 -11.24
C ASP A 168 16.55 -4.78 -10.70
N PHE A 169 15.56 -4.33 -9.93
CA PHE A 169 15.47 -2.96 -9.39
C PHE A 169 15.52 -1.87 -10.49
N GLY A 170 14.94 -2.18 -11.65
CA GLY A 170 14.86 -1.27 -12.80
C GLY A 170 16.07 -1.32 -13.73
N ALA A 171 17.01 -2.24 -13.52
CA ALA A 171 18.16 -2.43 -14.41
C ALA A 171 17.81 -3.18 -15.70
N ALA A 172 16.92 -4.21 -15.60
CA ALA A 172 16.58 -5.07 -16.73
C ALA A 172 15.39 -4.54 -17.55
N SER A 173 14.34 -4.07 -16.90
CA SER A 173 13.13 -3.57 -17.59
C SER A 173 12.48 -2.43 -16.81
N ARG A 174 12.09 -1.36 -17.51
CA ARG A 174 11.34 -0.26 -16.91
C ARG A 174 9.87 -0.33 -17.33
N GLY A 175 8.97 -0.06 -16.36
CA GLY A 175 7.54 0.05 -16.65
C GLY A 175 6.84 -1.28 -16.94
N LEU A 176 7.35 -2.40 -16.40
CA LEU A 176 6.65 -3.67 -16.41
C LEU A 176 5.29 -3.49 -15.72
N LYS A 177 4.21 -3.92 -16.37
CA LYS A 177 2.84 -3.93 -15.84
C LYS A 177 2.35 -5.36 -15.78
N LEU A 178 1.51 -5.65 -14.80
CA LEU A 178 0.70 -6.88 -14.77
C LEU A 178 -0.39 -6.83 -15.84
#